data_1e6f1fd648564ff500c98cc1410f75c1
#
_entry.id   1e6f1fd648564ff500c98cc1410f75c1
#
_cell.length_a   1.000
_cell.length_b   1.000
_cell.length_c   1.000
_cell.angle_alpha   90.00
_cell.angle_beta   90.00
_cell.angle_gamma   90.00
#
_symmetry.space_group_name_H-M   'P 1'
#
loop_
_entity.id
_entity.type
_entity.pdbx_description
1 polymer ?
#
loop_
_entity_poly.entity_id
_entity_poly.type
_entity_poly.pdbx_seq_one_letter_code
_entity_poly.pdbx_strand_id
1 'polypeptide(L)'
;MHYLKAIFVGLFSWPLIVAAGGSVQEPVDYEVIERIKAEAFGNSQVMDVAGTLADVYGPRFSNSPSYNRAIQWAQEKFEEFGFDAQIESFGPVGLGWENRYTSVHMLGPEYMTIIAYPVPWSRGTEGRITSTAVFVNAAAIRSEAELEAYRAEVRGKVVFVAPERKLVPGFEPSGERFTQAQLDDWSRFFVLPQSEPATAVYVPPTASPLGDPLPLERIEAFLETAGASLLVSPGMGTNLGAFDKGTVRVVGGAPISPADPKPMPQVIVAPEHYNRVVRLLERGVEVAIEAEVRIHYDEEDLQDYNLVAEIPGTDLAHETVMIGGHFDAESAGTGATDNASGSAVVMETMRVLHSIGAQPRRTIRAVLWGSEEAGHLGSRSYINNHFANWETGEPLPDYDNLSVYFNTDWYGRFRGIFLEGNPLVVPIFTEWMKPFNNLGLTHLIPVNTRGTDSDSFNAVGLPGFKFLQDDLEYFTTTWHSNMDVYDRLVAEDLMGNAAILASFAYHAAMRDEKIPRVEKRLINGRRWLK
;
A
#
# COMPACT_ATOMS: atom_id res chain seq x y z
N MET A 1 24.53 -69.70 23.72
CA MET A 1 25.41 -69.46 22.55
C MET A 1 24.76 -68.37 21.72
N HIS A 2 25.13 -67.13 21.98
CA HIS A 2 24.67 -65.98 21.18
C HIS A 2 25.88 -65.17 20.82
N TYR A 3 26.15 -65.05 19.53
CA TYR A 3 27.24 -64.22 18.99
C TYR A 3 26.78 -62.77 18.87
N LEU A 4 27.42 -61.86 19.62
CA LEU A 4 27.39 -60.44 19.41
C LEU A 4 28.34 -60.10 18.25
N LYS A 5 27.80 -59.50 17.21
CA LYS A 5 28.60 -58.81 16.18
C LYS A 5 28.73 -57.32 16.54
N ALA A 6 29.93 -56.91 16.87
CA ALA A 6 30.29 -55.50 17.05
C ALA A 6 30.43 -54.82 15.67
N ILE A 7 29.67 -53.72 15.44
CA ILE A 7 29.84 -52.84 14.28
C ILE A 7 30.77 -51.72 14.71
N PHE A 8 31.95 -51.65 14.09
CA PHE A 8 32.87 -50.52 14.21
C PHE A 8 32.37 -49.40 13.32
N VAL A 9 31.91 -48.29 13.90
CA VAL A 9 31.63 -47.03 13.19
C VAL A 9 32.91 -46.19 13.24
N GLY A 10 33.60 -46.13 12.11
CA GLY A 10 34.75 -45.24 11.95
C GLY A 10 34.32 -43.81 11.86
N LEU A 11 34.63 -43.01 12.87
CA LEU A 11 34.51 -41.55 12.83
C LEU A 11 35.61 -40.98 11.93
N PHE A 12 35.28 -40.62 10.69
CA PHE A 12 36.09 -39.75 9.86
C PHE A 12 35.90 -38.31 10.33
N SER A 13 36.84 -37.81 11.12
CA SER A 13 36.95 -36.40 11.42
C SER A 13 37.59 -35.68 10.22
N TRP A 14 36.77 -35.02 9.42
CA TRP A 14 37.30 -34.03 8.50
C TRP A 14 37.64 -32.76 9.30
N PRO A 15 38.85 -32.20 9.12
CA PRO A 15 39.15 -30.91 9.70
C PRO A 15 38.31 -29.84 8.98
N LEU A 16 37.41 -29.21 9.71
CA LEU A 16 36.84 -27.95 9.28
C LEU A 16 38.02 -26.94 9.22
N ILE A 17 38.51 -26.67 8.02
CA ILE A 17 39.35 -25.51 7.77
C ILE A 17 38.38 -24.31 7.82
N VAL A 18 38.18 -23.77 9.00
CA VAL A 18 37.66 -22.41 9.14
C VAL A 18 38.73 -21.49 8.60
N ALA A 19 38.61 -21.12 7.35
CA ALA A 19 39.33 -19.98 6.83
C ALA A 19 38.90 -18.78 7.67
N ALA A 20 39.78 -18.31 8.55
CA ALA A 20 39.65 -17.02 9.21
C ALA A 20 39.86 -15.92 8.16
N GLY A 21 38.90 -15.77 7.24
CA GLY A 21 38.71 -14.55 6.53
C GLY A 21 38.21 -13.55 7.54
N GLY A 22 39.04 -12.59 7.96
CA GLY A 22 38.60 -11.46 8.74
C GLY A 22 37.43 -10.84 7.96
N SER A 23 36.24 -10.79 8.56
CA SER A 23 35.10 -10.09 7.96
C SER A 23 35.54 -8.63 7.81
N VAL A 24 35.78 -8.22 6.58
CA VAL A 24 35.96 -6.78 6.31
C VAL A 24 34.64 -6.14 6.74
N GLN A 25 34.73 -5.28 7.73
CA GLN A 25 33.56 -4.54 8.21
C GLN A 25 33.05 -3.69 7.04
N GLU A 26 31.75 -3.73 6.78
CA GLU A 26 31.12 -2.91 5.73
C GLU A 26 31.41 -1.43 6.00
N PRO A 27 31.95 -0.70 5.02
CA PRO A 27 32.34 0.69 5.22
C PRO A 27 31.12 1.60 5.43
N VAL A 28 31.28 2.57 6.32
CA VAL A 28 30.29 3.60 6.62
C VAL A 28 30.94 4.97 6.57
N ASP A 29 30.42 5.85 5.73
CA ASP A 29 30.89 7.23 5.61
C ASP A 29 30.17 8.15 6.59
N TYR A 30 30.71 8.26 7.80
CA TYR A 30 30.13 9.07 8.87
C TYR A 30 30.13 10.57 8.53
N GLU A 31 31.06 11.08 7.73
CA GLU A 31 31.11 12.49 7.35
C GLU A 31 29.91 12.82 6.44
N VAL A 32 29.64 11.99 5.46
CA VAL A 32 28.48 12.16 4.59
C VAL A 32 27.17 11.99 5.38
N ILE A 33 27.10 11.04 6.31
CA ILE A 33 25.90 10.86 7.15
C ILE A 33 25.59 12.10 7.98
N GLU A 34 26.61 12.74 8.58
CA GLU A 34 26.38 13.96 9.34
C GLU A 34 25.92 15.12 8.45
N ARG A 35 26.41 15.21 7.22
CA ARG A 35 25.92 16.19 6.22
C ARG A 35 24.47 15.89 5.80
N ILE A 36 24.15 14.63 5.56
CA ILE A 36 22.76 14.18 5.26
C ILE A 36 21.82 14.58 6.39
N LYS A 37 22.17 14.24 7.66
CA LYS A 37 21.35 14.60 8.81
C LYS A 37 21.18 16.11 8.96
N ALA A 38 22.29 16.85 8.84
CA ALA A 38 22.25 18.31 8.94
C ALA A 38 21.30 18.93 7.91
N GLU A 39 21.32 18.46 6.68
CA GLU A 39 20.44 18.95 5.61
C GLU A 39 18.98 18.49 5.82
N ALA A 40 18.76 17.20 6.10
CA ALA A 40 17.43 16.64 6.24
C ALA A 40 16.65 17.20 7.44
N PHE A 41 17.33 17.58 8.53
CA PHE A 41 16.68 18.20 9.71
C PHE A 41 16.74 19.72 9.72
N GLY A 42 17.77 20.32 9.07
CA GLY A 42 17.96 21.78 9.09
C GLY A 42 17.21 22.52 8.00
N ASN A 43 17.04 21.91 6.82
CA ASN A 43 16.51 22.55 5.61
C ASN A 43 15.42 21.68 4.94
N SER A 44 14.73 20.83 5.69
CA SER A 44 13.76 19.88 5.15
C SER A 44 12.60 20.58 4.43
N GLN A 45 12.24 20.03 3.28
CA GLN A 45 11.02 20.37 2.54
C GLN A 45 9.99 19.22 2.55
N VAL A 46 10.24 18.15 3.29
CA VAL A 46 9.40 16.93 3.25
C VAL A 46 7.94 17.21 3.60
N MET A 47 7.68 18.07 4.59
CA MET A 47 6.31 18.41 4.99
C MET A 47 5.62 19.33 3.99
N ASP A 48 6.35 20.23 3.34
CA ASP A 48 5.81 21.09 2.28
C ASP A 48 5.40 20.27 1.06
N VAL A 49 6.25 19.31 0.67
CA VAL A 49 5.96 18.37 -0.41
C VAL A 49 4.75 17.49 -0.05
N ALA A 50 4.75 16.86 1.13
CA ALA A 50 3.65 15.99 1.57
C ALA A 50 2.32 16.76 1.68
N GLY A 51 2.37 18.00 2.22
CA GLY A 51 1.20 18.86 2.32
C GLY A 51 0.65 19.28 0.96
N THR A 52 1.51 19.61 0.01
CA THR A 52 1.07 19.94 -1.35
C THR A 52 0.42 18.73 -2.03
N LEU A 53 1.03 17.55 -1.91
CA LEU A 53 0.45 16.31 -2.46
C LEU A 53 -0.90 15.98 -1.83
N ALA A 54 -1.04 16.13 -0.51
CA ALA A 54 -2.27 15.81 0.18
C ALA A 54 -3.35 16.89 0.00
N ASP A 55 -3.04 18.14 0.35
CA ASP A 55 -4.06 19.18 0.48
C ASP A 55 -4.41 19.87 -0.85
N VAL A 56 -3.47 19.92 -1.82
CA VAL A 56 -3.71 20.57 -3.12
C VAL A 56 -4.13 19.57 -4.19
N TYR A 57 -3.52 18.37 -4.20
CA TYR A 57 -3.70 17.38 -5.25
C TYR A 57 -4.41 16.08 -4.78
N GLY A 58 -4.70 15.94 -3.50
CA GLY A 58 -5.42 14.76 -2.99
C GLY A 58 -6.93 14.79 -3.27
N PRO A 59 -7.57 13.62 -3.38
CA PRO A 59 -6.92 12.32 -3.53
C PRO A 59 -6.26 12.17 -4.90
N ARG A 60 -5.13 11.48 -4.94
CA ARG A 60 -4.39 11.15 -6.17
C ARG A 60 -4.79 9.76 -6.65
N PHE A 61 -6.08 9.56 -6.82
CA PHE A 61 -6.61 8.26 -7.20
C PHE A 61 -6.06 7.80 -8.55
N SER A 62 -5.69 6.52 -8.67
CA SER A 62 -5.08 5.94 -9.89
C SER A 62 -5.79 6.38 -11.17
N ASN A 63 -5.03 6.83 -12.16
CA ASN A 63 -5.52 7.34 -13.46
C ASN A 63 -6.64 8.38 -13.34
N SER A 64 -6.63 9.20 -12.30
CA SER A 64 -7.60 10.30 -12.18
C SER A 64 -7.04 11.63 -12.69
N PRO A 65 -7.91 12.58 -13.05
CA PRO A 65 -7.45 13.94 -13.37
C PRO A 65 -6.66 14.61 -12.24
N SER A 66 -6.92 14.28 -10.97
CA SER A 66 -6.12 14.77 -9.84
C SER A 66 -4.74 14.14 -9.80
N TYR A 67 -4.63 12.85 -10.06
CA TYR A 67 -3.35 12.16 -10.22
C TYR A 67 -2.50 12.80 -11.31
N ASN A 68 -3.10 13.02 -12.50
CA ASN A 68 -2.40 13.58 -13.65
C ASN A 68 -1.87 15.01 -13.39
N ARG A 69 -2.61 15.82 -12.62
CA ARG A 69 -2.11 17.15 -12.18
C ARG A 69 -0.99 17.02 -11.15
N ALA A 70 -1.11 16.07 -10.23
CA ALA A 70 -0.13 15.88 -9.18
C ALA A 70 1.23 15.41 -9.73
N ILE A 71 1.23 14.49 -10.69
CA ILE A 71 2.48 13.96 -11.25
C ILE A 71 3.22 15.01 -12.09
N GLN A 72 2.49 15.90 -12.78
CA GLN A 72 3.07 17.06 -13.46
C GLN A 72 3.73 18.02 -12.46
N TRP A 73 3.04 18.33 -11.36
CA TRP A 73 3.62 19.14 -10.30
C TRP A 73 4.86 18.49 -9.68
N ALA A 74 4.84 17.19 -9.47
CA ALA A 74 5.99 16.47 -8.92
C ALA A 74 7.18 16.48 -9.88
N GLN A 75 6.95 16.42 -11.20
CA GLN A 75 7.98 16.62 -12.22
C GLN A 75 8.59 18.00 -12.10
N GLU A 76 7.76 19.06 -12.09
CA GLU A 76 8.22 20.46 -11.94
C GLU A 76 9.00 20.64 -10.63
N LYS A 77 8.58 19.98 -9.54
CA LYS A 77 9.27 20.05 -8.25
C LYS A 77 10.62 19.35 -8.26
N PHE A 78 10.77 18.21 -8.95
CA PHE A 78 12.06 17.59 -9.19
C PHE A 78 12.97 18.49 -10.05
N GLU A 79 12.43 19.16 -11.07
CA GLU A 79 13.19 20.11 -11.89
C GLU A 79 13.65 21.33 -11.04
N GLU A 80 12.79 21.83 -10.13
CA GLU A 80 13.16 22.87 -9.15
C GLU A 80 14.32 22.40 -8.24
N PHE A 81 14.34 21.13 -7.86
CA PHE A 81 15.43 20.52 -7.09
C PHE A 81 16.70 20.30 -7.92
N GLY A 82 16.66 20.51 -9.24
CA GLY A 82 17.79 20.42 -10.14
C GLY A 82 17.92 19.08 -10.87
N PHE A 83 16.85 18.29 -10.95
CA PHE A 83 16.83 17.00 -11.64
C PHE A 83 16.14 17.10 -13.02
N ASP A 84 16.61 16.29 -13.96
CA ASP A 84 15.86 15.95 -15.17
C ASP A 84 14.88 14.82 -14.81
N ALA A 85 13.60 15.13 -14.72
CA ALA A 85 12.57 14.20 -14.31
C ALA A 85 11.68 13.82 -15.51
N GLN A 86 11.43 12.52 -15.67
CA GLN A 86 10.72 11.96 -16.81
C GLN A 86 9.44 11.25 -16.37
N ILE A 87 8.32 11.62 -16.98
CA ILE A 87 7.05 10.90 -16.83
C ILE A 87 7.01 9.75 -17.83
N GLU A 88 6.90 8.51 -17.34
CA GLU A 88 6.79 7.29 -18.15
C GLU A 88 5.36 6.77 -18.09
N SER A 89 4.69 6.70 -19.25
CA SER A 89 3.35 6.14 -19.35
C SER A 89 3.36 4.61 -19.33
N PHE A 90 2.31 4.04 -18.75
CA PHE A 90 2.04 2.62 -18.81
C PHE A 90 0.54 2.34 -18.95
N GLY A 91 0.18 1.13 -19.26
CA GLY A 91 -1.22 0.73 -19.42
C GLY A 91 -1.53 0.17 -20.79
N PRO A 92 -2.79 0.18 -21.22
CA PRO A 92 -3.93 0.89 -20.61
C PRO A 92 -4.35 0.31 -19.25
N VAL A 93 -4.68 1.20 -18.30
CA VAL A 93 -5.17 0.83 -16.96
C VAL A 93 -6.69 0.73 -16.94
N GLY A 94 -7.37 1.60 -17.66
CA GLY A 94 -8.82 1.69 -17.73
C GLY A 94 -9.32 3.13 -17.70
N LEU A 95 -10.61 3.31 -17.46
CA LEU A 95 -11.20 4.66 -17.36
C LEU A 95 -10.67 5.39 -16.13
N GLY A 96 -10.27 6.64 -16.30
CA GLY A 96 -10.06 7.55 -15.19
C GLY A 96 -11.36 7.80 -14.43
N TRP A 97 -11.30 7.94 -13.11
CA TRP A 97 -12.47 8.14 -12.26
C TRP A 97 -12.20 9.22 -11.19
N GLU A 98 -13.16 10.11 -11.00
CA GLU A 98 -13.06 11.17 -9.99
C GLU A 98 -14.42 11.44 -9.34
N ASN A 99 -14.46 11.44 -8.00
CA ASN A 99 -15.61 11.91 -7.24
C ASN A 99 -15.64 13.45 -7.21
N ARG A 100 -16.58 14.04 -7.91
CA ARG A 100 -16.78 15.51 -7.97
C ARG A 100 -17.65 16.04 -6.84
N TYR A 101 -18.58 15.24 -6.35
CA TYR A 101 -19.50 15.61 -5.29
C TYR A 101 -20.21 14.41 -4.70
N THR A 102 -20.32 14.36 -3.40
CA THR A 102 -21.12 13.35 -2.68
C THR A 102 -21.80 13.99 -1.49
N SER A 103 -23.11 13.85 -1.42
CA SER A 103 -23.89 14.21 -0.24
C SER A 103 -24.95 13.15 0.02
N VAL A 104 -25.10 12.77 1.29
CA VAL A 104 -26.11 11.80 1.73
C VAL A 104 -26.73 12.29 3.04
N HIS A 105 -28.05 12.32 3.10
CA HIS A 105 -28.80 12.83 4.25
C HIS A 105 -29.96 11.89 4.58
N MET A 106 -30.16 11.60 5.85
CA MET A 106 -31.42 11.07 6.35
C MET A 106 -32.34 12.27 6.63
N LEU A 107 -33.48 12.35 5.95
CA LEU A 107 -34.46 13.41 6.11
C LEU A 107 -35.49 13.10 7.18
N GLY A 108 -35.78 11.82 7.37
CA GLY A 108 -36.75 11.31 8.34
C GLY A 108 -36.32 9.98 8.93
N PRO A 109 -36.76 9.62 10.17
CA PRO A 109 -37.67 10.38 11.05
C PRO A 109 -37.06 11.65 11.66
N GLU A 110 -35.75 11.74 11.79
CA GLU A 110 -35.02 12.89 12.26
C GLU A 110 -33.86 13.16 11.29
N TYR A 111 -33.56 14.45 11.03
CA TYR A 111 -32.50 14.82 10.13
C TYR A 111 -31.11 14.38 10.64
N MET A 112 -30.32 13.83 9.73
CA MET A 112 -28.92 13.49 9.99
C MET A 112 -28.10 13.60 8.71
N THR A 113 -26.99 14.33 8.75
CA THR A 113 -25.95 14.21 7.71
C THR A 113 -25.26 12.86 7.83
N ILE A 114 -25.15 12.13 6.73
CA ILE A 114 -24.49 10.83 6.67
C ILE A 114 -23.10 11.04 6.07
N ILE A 115 -22.05 10.63 6.78
CA ILE A 115 -20.69 10.59 6.25
C ILE A 115 -20.62 9.45 5.25
N ALA A 116 -20.40 9.77 3.98
CA ALA A 116 -20.47 8.83 2.86
C ALA A 116 -19.41 9.14 1.80
N TYR A 117 -18.87 8.09 1.19
CA TYR A 117 -17.97 8.16 0.05
C TYR A 117 -18.41 7.16 -1.02
N PRO A 118 -18.32 7.50 -2.32
CA PRO A 118 -18.68 6.56 -3.38
C PRO A 118 -17.67 5.43 -3.47
N VAL A 119 -18.14 4.26 -3.89
CA VAL A 119 -17.27 3.15 -4.27
C VAL A 119 -16.55 3.54 -5.57
N PRO A 120 -15.22 3.40 -5.65
CA PRO A 120 -14.47 3.69 -6.86
C PRO A 120 -15.04 2.99 -8.10
N TRP A 121 -14.97 3.64 -9.23
CA TRP A 121 -15.53 3.24 -10.52
C TRP A 121 -17.04 3.00 -10.58
N SER A 122 -17.80 3.18 -9.48
CA SER A 122 -19.26 3.25 -9.56
C SER A 122 -19.73 4.55 -10.23
N ARG A 123 -20.87 4.51 -10.92
CA ARG A 123 -21.45 5.71 -11.51
C ARG A 123 -22.10 6.63 -10.48
N GLY A 124 -22.29 7.88 -10.83
CA GLY A 124 -23.07 8.82 -10.03
C GLY A 124 -24.57 8.56 -10.07
N THR A 125 -25.32 9.26 -9.21
CA THR A 125 -26.78 9.29 -9.27
C THR A 125 -27.27 10.14 -10.44
N GLU A 126 -28.50 9.92 -10.91
CA GLU A 126 -29.14 10.78 -11.92
C GLU A 126 -29.66 12.08 -11.28
N GLY A 127 -28.72 12.96 -10.90
CA GLY A 127 -29.00 14.16 -10.11
C GLY A 127 -29.28 13.81 -8.64
N ARG A 128 -29.98 14.71 -7.95
CA ARG A 128 -30.39 14.51 -6.58
C ARG A 128 -31.58 13.56 -6.52
N ILE A 129 -31.44 12.48 -5.76
CA ILE A 129 -32.51 11.52 -5.50
C ILE A 129 -33.05 11.71 -4.08
N THR A 130 -34.37 11.55 -3.92
CA THR A 130 -35.03 11.49 -2.63
C THR A 130 -35.95 10.27 -2.64
N SER A 131 -35.69 9.33 -1.75
CA SER A 131 -36.44 8.07 -1.69
C SER A 131 -36.45 7.49 -0.28
N THR A 132 -37.35 6.54 -0.05
CA THR A 132 -37.33 5.75 1.18
C THR A 132 -36.22 4.70 1.09
N ALA A 133 -35.61 4.41 2.23
CA ALA A 133 -34.62 3.34 2.38
C ALA A 133 -35.32 1.98 2.59
N VAL A 134 -34.69 0.92 2.10
CA VAL A 134 -35.04 -0.46 2.39
C VAL A 134 -33.82 -1.23 2.84
N PHE A 135 -34.03 -2.26 3.66
CA PHE A 135 -32.99 -3.13 4.15
C PHE A 135 -33.07 -4.51 3.49
N VAL A 136 -32.00 -4.89 2.80
CA VAL A 136 -31.82 -6.20 2.17
C VAL A 136 -30.63 -6.89 2.82
N ASN A 137 -30.85 -7.84 3.70
CA ASN A 137 -29.77 -8.54 4.39
C ASN A 137 -29.07 -9.53 3.45
N ALA A 138 -28.08 -9.07 2.68
CA ALA A 138 -27.30 -9.88 1.75
C ALA A 138 -26.68 -11.11 2.41
N ALA A 139 -26.25 -11.01 3.67
CA ALA A 139 -25.66 -12.13 4.41
C ALA A 139 -26.66 -13.27 4.71
N ALA A 140 -27.96 -13.02 4.54
CA ALA A 140 -29.01 -14.02 4.76
C ALA A 140 -29.55 -14.65 3.48
N ILE A 141 -29.28 -14.08 2.30
CA ILE A 141 -29.82 -14.52 1.01
C ILE A 141 -28.97 -15.67 0.45
N ARG A 142 -29.60 -16.80 0.18
CA ARG A 142 -28.93 -18.04 -0.28
C ARG A 142 -29.39 -18.56 -1.63
N SER A 143 -30.47 -17.99 -2.16
CA SER A 143 -31.04 -18.42 -3.42
C SER A 143 -31.57 -17.26 -4.26
N GLU A 144 -31.61 -17.47 -5.58
CA GLU A 144 -32.20 -16.53 -6.53
C GLU A 144 -33.67 -16.26 -6.24
N ALA A 145 -34.42 -17.23 -5.73
CA ALA A 145 -35.84 -17.07 -5.38
C ALA A 145 -36.01 -16.14 -4.19
N GLU A 146 -35.16 -16.24 -3.17
CA GLU A 146 -35.15 -15.32 -2.03
C GLU A 146 -34.78 -13.89 -2.48
N LEU A 147 -33.80 -13.76 -3.38
CA LEU A 147 -33.39 -12.47 -3.93
C LEU A 147 -34.52 -11.85 -4.77
N GLU A 148 -35.21 -12.64 -5.60
CA GLU A 148 -36.30 -12.19 -6.46
C GLU A 148 -37.48 -11.65 -5.67
N ALA A 149 -37.72 -12.12 -4.45
CA ALA A 149 -38.78 -11.61 -3.58
C ALA A 149 -38.64 -10.11 -3.26
N TYR A 150 -37.43 -9.55 -3.32
CA TYR A 150 -37.18 -8.13 -3.07
C TYR A 150 -37.43 -7.23 -4.28
N ARG A 151 -37.64 -7.78 -5.51
CA ARG A 151 -37.66 -6.99 -6.76
C ARG A 151 -38.61 -5.80 -6.74
N ALA A 152 -39.81 -5.98 -6.22
CA ALA A 152 -40.80 -4.91 -6.16
C ALA A 152 -40.46 -3.87 -5.07
N GLU A 153 -39.86 -4.32 -3.99
CA GLU A 153 -39.54 -3.51 -2.83
C GLU A 153 -38.36 -2.55 -3.10
N VAL A 154 -37.34 -3.01 -3.85
CA VAL A 154 -36.10 -2.24 -4.08
C VAL A 154 -36.20 -1.24 -5.21
N ARG A 155 -37.21 -1.31 -6.06
CA ARG A 155 -37.35 -0.44 -7.22
C ARG A 155 -37.45 1.03 -6.83
N GLY A 156 -36.50 1.86 -7.31
CA GLY A 156 -36.43 3.28 -7.02
C GLY A 156 -36.05 3.61 -5.57
N LYS A 157 -35.53 2.62 -4.83
CA LYS A 157 -35.20 2.77 -3.40
C LYS A 157 -33.69 2.93 -3.19
N VAL A 158 -33.35 3.50 -2.03
CA VAL A 158 -32.00 3.46 -1.46
C VAL A 158 -31.89 2.17 -0.64
N VAL A 159 -30.95 1.29 -1.02
CA VAL A 159 -30.89 -0.08 -0.48
C VAL A 159 -29.67 -0.23 0.43
N PHE A 160 -29.92 -0.57 1.69
CA PHE A 160 -28.93 -0.93 2.69
C PHE A 160 -28.76 -2.46 2.66
N VAL A 161 -27.52 -2.96 2.37
CA VAL A 161 -27.34 -4.37 1.96
C VAL A 161 -26.68 -5.28 2.99
N ALA A 162 -26.14 -4.75 4.06
CA ALA A 162 -25.44 -5.54 5.06
C ALA A 162 -26.13 -5.45 6.44
N PRO A 163 -25.99 -6.48 7.28
CA PRO A 163 -26.42 -6.36 8.67
C PRO A 163 -25.65 -5.27 9.40
N GLU A 164 -26.12 -4.87 10.59
CA GLU A 164 -25.38 -3.95 11.45
C GLU A 164 -23.94 -4.43 11.65
N ARG A 165 -23.00 -3.51 11.49
CA ARG A 165 -21.63 -3.77 11.87
C ARG A 165 -21.51 -3.68 13.39
N LYS A 166 -21.02 -4.76 14.02
CA LYS A 166 -20.79 -4.76 15.46
C LYS A 166 -19.63 -3.82 15.80
N LEU A 167 -19.94 -2.73 16.49
CA LEU A 167 -18.97 -1.80 17.05
C LEU A 167 -18.87 -2.04 18.55
N VAL A 168 -17.66 -1.91 19.09
CA VAL A 168 -17.39 -2.03 20.52
C VAL A 168 -16.68 -0.77 20.99
N PRO A 169 -16.93 -0.30 22.22
CA PRO A 169 -16.18 0.81 22.80
C PRO A 169 -14.68 0.46 22.80
N GLY A 170 -13.84 1.39 22.30
CA GLY A 170 -12.39 1.22 22.30
C GLY A 170 -11.81 1.57 23.66
N PHE A 171 -11.09 0.64 24.26
CA PHE A 171 -10.34 0.84 25.51
C PHE A 171 -8.83 0.94 25.26
N GLU A 172 -8.39 0.58 24.06
CA GLU A 172 -7.00 0.67 23.63
C GLU A 172 -6.77 1.96 22.83
N PRO A 173 -5.55 2.51 22.84
CA PRO A 173 -5.20 3.67 21.99
C PRO A 173 -5.44 3.34 20.50
N SER A 174 -5.86 4.32 19.73
CA SER A 174 -6.02 4.17 18.28
C SER A 174 -4.68 4.12 17.56
N GLY A 175 -3.63 4.74 18.13
CA GLY A 175 -2.30 4.77 17.57
C GLY A 175 -1.23 4.46 18.59
N GLU A 176 -0.20 3.77 18.16
CA GLU A 176 0.94 3.45 19.01
C GLU A 176 2.25 3.41 18.21
N ARG A 177 3.35 3.57 18.92
CA ARG A 177 4.68 3.27 18.40
C ARG A 177 5.11 1.90 18.87
N PHE A 178 5.82 1.17 18.04
CA PHE A 178 6.36 -0.12 18.44
C PHE A 178 7.24 0.00 19.68
N THR A 179 6.92 -0.79 20.68
CA THR A 179 7.77 -1.00 21.84
C THR A 179 8.98 -1.87 21.45
N GLN A 180 10.06 -1.81 22.27
CA GLN A 180 11.22 -2.66 22.05
C GLN A 180 10.84 -4.15 22.03
N ALA A 181 9.91 -4.58 22.89
CA ALA A 181 9.47 -5.98 22.94
C ALA A 181 8.78 -6.41 21.64
N GLN A 182 7.92 -5.58 21.04
CA GLN A 182 7.28 -5.86 19.75
C GLN A 182 8.33 -5.93 18.64
N LEU A 183 9.30 -5.02 18.62
CA LEU A 183 10.39 -5.05 17.63
C LEU A 183 11.26 -6.30 17.77
N ASP A 184 11.58 -6.68 19.01
CA ASP A 184 12.32 -7.92 19.30
C ASP A 184 11.54 -9.16 18.84
N ASP A 185 10.23 -9.17 18.99
CA ASP A 185 9.38 -10.26 18.50
C ASP A 185 9.39 -10.31 16.96
N TRP A 186 9.25 -9.19 16.26
CA TRP A 186 9.42 -9.13 14.81
C TRP A 186 10.76 -9.72 14.34
N SER A 187 11.84 -9.49 15.10
CA SER A 187 13.19 -9.98 14.78
C SER A 187 13.39 -11.48 15.07
N ARG A 188 12.56 -12.09 15.92
CA ARG A 188 12.68 -13.50 16.33
C ARG A 188 12.04 -14.50 15.39
N PHE A 189 11.18 -14.08 14.47
CA PHE A 189 10.51 -14.99 13.53
C PHE A 189 11.46 -15.83 12.66
N PHE A 190 12.77 -15.60 12.76
CA PHE A 190 13.79 -16.37 12.03
C PHE A 190 14.05 -17.78 12.56
N VAL A 191 13.59 -18.14 13.73
CA VAL A 191 14.01 -19.38 14.42
C VAL A 191 12.99 -20.52 14.27
N LEU A 192 11.87 -20.28 13.63
CA LEU A 192 10.95 -21.39 13.34
C LEU A 192 11.36 -22.05 12.02
N PRO A 193 11.61 -23.38 12.02
CA PRO A 193 11.71 -24.12 10.76
C PRO A 193 10.46 -23.78 9.97
N GLN A 194 10.60 -23.65 8.66
CA GLN A 194 9.50 -23.37 7.72
C GLN A 194 8.35 -24.37 7.94
N SER A 195 7.61 -24.17 9.00
CA SER A 195 6.22 -24.54 9.01
C SER A 195 5.60 -23.59 8.01
N GLU A 196 4.97 -24.15 7.03
CA GLU A 196 4.21 -23.53 5.94
C GLU A 196 3.93 -22.03 6.15
N PRO A 197 4.15 -21.14 5.12
CA PRO A 197 3.87 -19.75 5.31
C PRO A 197 2.58 -19.68 6.11
N ALA A 198 2.57 -18.85 7.17
CA ALA A 198 1.31 -18.48 7.77
C ALA A 198 0.54 -17.76 6.63
N THR A 199 0.01 -18.54 5.72
CA THR A 199 -1.23 -18.21 5.13
C THR A 199 -2.05 -17.85 6.35
N ALA A 200 -2.39 -16.56 6.52
CA ALA A 200 -3.64 -16.29 7.19
C ALA A 200 -4.58 -17.29 6.52
N VAL A 201 -4.74 -18.44 7.17
CA VAL A 201 -5.69 -19.41 6.71
C VAL A 201 -6.96 -18.63 6.85
N TYR A 202 -7.41 -18.08 5.71
CA TYR A 202 -8.82 -17.88 5.53
C TYR A 202 -9.36 -19.30 5.80
N VAL A 203 -9.66 -19.54 7.08
CA VAL A 203 -10.51 -20.67 7.44
C VAL A 203 -11.83 -20.24 6.84
N PRO A 204 -12.23 -20.80 5.69
CA PRO A 204 -13.55 -20.49 5.18
C PRO A 204 -14.48 -20.79 6.36
N PRO A 205 -15.39 -19.86 6.69
CA PRO A 205 -16.35 -20.12 7.74
C PRO A 205 -16.88 -21.52 7.45
N THR A 206 -16.83 -22.41 8.45
CA THR A 206 -17.34 -23.78 8.32
C THR A 206 -18.68 -23.68 7.63
N ALA A 207 -18.82 -24.33 6.46
CA ALA A 207 -19.99 -24.21 5.61
C ALA A 207 -21.24 -24.15 6.47
N SER A 208 -21.97 -23.06 6.40
CA SER A 208 -23.17 -22.86 7.20
C SER A 208 -24.10 -24.06 6.93
N PRO A 209 -24.70 -24.69 7.95
CA PRO A 209 -25.70 -25.73 7.73
C PRO A 209 -26.84 -25.28 6.79
N LEU A 210 -26.99 -23.98 6.59
CA LEU A 210 -27.98 -23.35 5.72
C LEU A 210 -27.44 -23.06 4.29
N GLY A 211 -26.19 -23.44 3.98
CA GLY A 211 -25.49 -23.06 2.74
C GLY A 211 -24.83 -21.67 2.83
N ASP A 212 -23.95 -21.37 1.88
CA ASP A 212 -23.29 -20.06 1.80
C ASP A 212 -24.24 -19.02 1.21
N PRO A 213 -24.14 -17.74 1.63
CA PRO A 213 -24.88 -16.63 1.02
C PRO A 213 -24.52 -16.52 -0.48
N LEU A 214 -25.42 -15.94 -1.27
CA LEU A 214 -25.09 -15.54 -2.63
C LEU A 214 -23.91 -14.56 -2.62
N PRO A 215 -23.02 -14.62 -3.61
CA PRO A 215 -21.95 -13.64 -3.77
C PRO A 215 -22.51 -12.21 -3.84
N LEU A 216 -21.82 -11.24 -3.25
CA LEU A 216 -22.26 -9.85 -3.21
C LEU A 216 -22.46 -9.28 -4.62
N GLU A 217 -21.57 -9.59 -5.53
CA GLU A 217 -21.63 -9.16 -6.94
C GLU A 217 -22.91 -9.65 -7.63
N ARG A 218 -23.41 -10.82 -7.23
CA ARG A 218 -24.69 -11.33 -7.73
C ARG A 218 -25.88 -10.54 -7.22
N ILE A 219 -25.82 -10.12 -5.95
CA ILE A 219 -26.84 -9.29 -5.32
C ILE A 219 -26.82 -7.88 -5.93
N GLU A 220 -25.68 -7.30 -6.12
CA GLU A 220 -25.50 -6.00 -6.78
C GLU A 220 -26.07 -5.99 -8.21
N ALA A 221 -25.73 -6.99 -9.02
CA ALA A 221 -26.28 -7.14 -10.37
C ALA A 221 -27.82 -7.29 -10.37
N PHE A 222 -28.37 -7.98 -9.37
CA PHE A 222 -29.83 -8.05 -9.20
C PHE A 222 -30.42 -6.70 -8.84
N LEU A 223 -29.86 -5.99 -7.85
CA LEU A 223 -30.36 -4.69 -7.39
C LEU A 223 -30.35 -3.67 -8.53
N GLU A 224 -29.32 -3.68 -9.36
CA GLU A 224 -29.25 -2.86 -10.57
C GLU A 224 -30.39 -3.19 -11.54
N THR A 225 -30.59 -4.47 -11.89
CA THR A 225 -31.65 -4.90 -12.80
C THR A 225 -33.04 -4.72 -12.22
N ALA A 226 -33.19 -4.75 -10.91
CA ALA A 226 -34.44 -4.47 -10.20
C ALA A 226 -34.75 -2.96 -10.12
N GLY A 227 -33.78 -2.10 -10.46
CA GLY A 227 -33.94 -0.65 -10.51
C GLY A 227 -33.78 0.05 -9.17
N ALA A 228 -32.94 -0.45 -8.28
CA ALA A 228 -32.52 0.28 -7.08
C ALA A 228 -31.80 1.59 -7.48
N SER A 229 -32.01 2.67 -6.73
CA SER A 229 -31.44 3.98 -7.05
C SER A 229 -30.05 4.18 -6.49
N LEU A 230 -29.74 3.60 -5.35
CA LEU A 230 -28.46 3.72 -4.67
C LEU A 230 -28.23 2.51 -3.77
N LEU A 231 -27.05 1.93 -3.82
CA LEU A 231 -26.59 0.91 -2.91
C LEU A 231 -25.80 1.55 -1.76
N VAL A 232 -26.06 1.15 -0.52
CA VAL A 232 -25.40 1.66 0.67
C VAL A 232 -24.81 0.52 1.47
N SER A 233 -23.50 0.59 1.71
CA SER A 233 -22.75 -0.38 2.51
C SER A 233 -22.09 0.30 3.73
N PRO A 234 -21.85 -0.40 4.83
CA PRO A 234 -21.11 0.15 5.96
C PRO A 234 -19.62 0.17 5.66
N GLY A 235 -18.90 1.17 6.12
CA GLY A 235 -17.45 1.16 6.14
C GLY A 235 -16.92 -0.06 6.91
N MET A 236 -15.96 -0.76 6.34
CA MET A 236 -15.41 -2.01 6.90
C MET A 236 -14.18 -1.74 7.75
N GLY A 237 -14.03 -2.49 8.84
CA GLY A 237 -12.79 -2.59 9.58
C GLY A 237 -11.84 -3.64 9.00
N THR A 238 -10.71 -3.78 9.65
CA THR A 238 -9.73 -4.84 9.40
C THR A 238 -9.57 -5.70 10.66
N ASN A 239 -8.76 -6.75 10.56
CA ASN A 239 -8.35 -7.51 11.75
C ASN A 239 -7.49 -6.68 12.73
N LEU A 240 -6.95 -5.55 12.27
CA LEU A 240 -6.05 -4.68 13.03
C LEU A 240 -6.77 -3.45 13.58
N GLY A 241 -7.90 -3.03 12.99
CA GLY A 241 -8.60 -1.83 13.42
C GLY A 241 -10.07 -1.77 13.03
N ALA A 242 -10.84 -1.07 13.83
CA ALA A 242 -12.27 -0.99 13.67
C ALA A 242 -12.73 -0.01 12.59
N PHE A 243 -11.97 1.03 12.31
CA PHE A 243 -12.39 2.13 11.43
C PHE A 243 -13.82 2.57 11.75
N ASP A 244 -14.00 3.05 12.98
CA ASP A 244 -15.24 3.60 13.55
C ASP A 244 -15.05 5.08 13.94
N LYS A 245 -15.94 5.65 14.71
CA LYS A 245 -15.92 7.06 15.15
C LYS A 245 -15.99 8.04 13.98
N GLY A 246 -16.82 7.72 12.98
CA GLY A 246 -16.98 8.53 11.78
C GLY A 246 -15.95 8.27 10.69
N THR A 247 -15.02 7.35 10.91
CA THR A 247 -14.07 6.92 9.88
C THR A 247 -14.76 6.02 8.88
N VAL A 248 -14.57 6.32 7.60
CA VAL A 248 -15.08 5.52 6.48
C VAL A 248 -13.90 4.99 5.70
N ARG A 249 -13.58 3.72 5.89
CA ARG A 249 -12.63 3.03 5.03
C ARG A 249 -13.34 2.63 3.74
N VAL A 250 -12.85 3.15 2.62
CA VAL A 250 -13.35 2.81 1.29
C VAL A 250 -12.55 1.65 0.74
N VAL A 251 -13.24 0.65 0.27
CA VAL A 251 -12.64 -0.53 -0.37
C VAL A 251 -13.55 -1.01 -1.48
N GLY A 252 -12.97 -1.67 -2.47
CA GLY A 252 -13.70 -2.24 -3.59
C GLY A 252 -13.64 -1.36 -4.83
N GLY A 253 -14.32 -1.82 -5.88
CA GLY A 253 -14.13 -1.29 -7.22
C GLY A 253 -12.89 -1.89 -7.88
N ALA A 254 -12.82 -1.75 -9.17
CA ALA A 254 -11.67 -2.12 -10.00
C ALA A 254 -11.68 -1.25 -11.25
N PRO A 255 -10.52 -0.95 -11.85
CA PRO A 255 -10.46 -0.27 -13.13
C PRO A 255 -11.36 -0.94 -14.17
N ILE A 256 -12.15 -0.15 -14.85
CA ILE A 256 -13.08 -0.62 -15.89
C ILE A 256 -12.63 -0.16 -17.27
N SER A 257 -12.81 -1.02 -18.27
CA SER A 257 -12.59 -0.67 -19.67
C SER A 257 -13.72 0.23 -20.18
N PRO A 258 -13.46 1.10 -21.17
CA PRO A 258 -14.51 1.88 -21.82
C PRO A 258 -15.68 1.05 -22.37
N ALA A 259 -15.43 -0.21 -22.69
CA ALA A 259 -16.44 -1.14 -23.20
C ALA A 259 -17.30 -1.79 -22.10
N ASP A 260 -16.86 -1.73 -20.84
CA ASP A 260 -17.54 -2.37 -19.73
C ASP A 260 -18.67 -1.50 -19.17
N PRO A 261 -19.76 -2.12 -18.66
CA PRO A 261 -20.81 -1.35 -18.01
C PRO A 261 -20.29 -0.70 -16.71
N LYS A 262 -20.59 0.57 -16.54
CA LYS A 262 -20.29 1.29 -15.30
C LYS A 262 -21.22 0.77 -14.18
N PRO A 263 -20.68 0.28 -13.04
CA PRO A 263 -21.49 -0.24 -11.93
C PRO A 263 -22.51 0.79 -11.42
N MET A 264 -23.64 0.33 -10.85
CA MET A 264 -24.67 1.20 -10.29
C MET A 264 -24.11 2.16 -9.22
N PRO A 265 -24.83 3.26 -8.89
CA PRO A 265 -24.42 4.15 -7.83
C PRO A 265 -24.28 3.40 -6.50
N GLN A 266 -23.13 3.55 -5.86
CA GLN A 266 -22.81 2.87 -4.59
C GLN A 266 -22.07 3.84 -3.66
N VAL A 267 -22.41 3.82 -2.37
CA VAL A 267 -21.69 4.56 -1.33
C VAL A 267 -21.37 3.69 -0.13
N ILE A 268 -20.22 3.94 0.45
CA ILE A 268 -19.82 3.42 1.76
C ILE A 268 -20.02 4.52 2.78
N VAL A 269 -20.65 4.21 3.90
CA VAL A 269 -20.99 5.19 4.93
C VAL A 269 -20.39 4.83 6.28
N ALA A 270 -20.24 5.83 7.14
CA ALA A 270 -19.76 5.62 8.52
C ALA A 270 -20.62 4.57 9.22
N PRO A 271 -20.00 3.56 9.84
CA PRO A 271 -20.73 2.41 10.39
C PRO A 271 -21.76 2.80 11.45
N GLU A 272 -21.53 3.85 12.21
CA GLU A 272 -22.51 4.36 13.19
C GLU A 272 -23.77 4.88 12.53
N HIS A 273 -23.60 5.59 11.40
CA HIS A 273 -24.73 6.13 10.62
C HIS A 273 -25.49 4.99 9.94
N TYR A 274 -24.75 4.04 9.34
CA TYR A 274 -25.30 2.85 8.74
C TYR A 274 -26.17 2.06 9.73
N ASN A 275 -25.58 1.71 10.88
CA ASN A 275 -26.22 0.94 11.92
C ASN A 275 -27.51 1.62 12.44
N ARG A 276 -27.50 2.96 12.57
CA ARG A 276 -28.70 3.71 12.97
C ARG A 276 -29.83 3.52 11.98
N VAL A 277 -29.55 3.63 10.68
CA VAL A 277 -30.58 3.48 9.64
C VAL A 277 -31.11 2.05 9.64
N VAL A 278 -30.23 1.03 9.65
CA VAL A 278 -30.66 -0.38 9.68
C VAL A 278 -31.58 -0.67 10.90
N ARG A 279 -31.17 -0.21 12.10
CA ARG A 279 -32.00 -0.40 13.31
C ARG A 279 -33.40 0.28 13.23
N LEU A 280 -33.51 1.42 12.54
CA LEU A 280 -34.79 2.07 12.29
C LEU A 280 -35.64 1.22 11.35
N LEU A 281 -35.09 0.76 10.24
CA LEU A 281 -35.77 -0.08 9.26
C LEU A 281 -36.22 -1.41 9.87
N GLU A 282 -35.40 -2.08 10.66
CA GLU A 282 -35.76 -3.31 11.38
C GLU A 282 -36.87 -3.12 12.39
N ARG A 283 -37.04 -1.91 12.92
CA ARG A 283 -38.18 -1.54 13.80
C ARG A 283 -39.44 -1.12 13.04
N GLY A 284 -39.41 -1.18 11.71
CA GLY A 284 -40.51 -0.77 10.86
C GLY A 284 -40.70 0.75 10.78
N VAL A 285 -39.67 1.53 11.13
CA VAL A 285 -39.70 2.99 11.00
C VAL A 285 -39.32 3.34 9.58
N GLU A 286 -40.15 4.10 8.89
CA GLU A 286 -39.82 4.61 7.55
C GLU A 286 -38.68 5.61 7.63
N VAL A 287 -37.67 5.39 6.79
CA VAL A 287 -36.49 6.25 6.68
C VAL A 287 -36.45 6.88 5.29
N ALA A 288 -36.45 8.21 5.23
CA ALA A 288 -36.31 8.96 3.99
C ALA A 288 -34.82 9.38 3.82
N ILE A 289 -34.24 9.08 2.67
CA ILE A 289 -32.87 9.43 2.30
C ILE A 289 -32.88 10.38 1.11
N GLU A 290 -32.07 11.43 1.21
CA GLU A 290 -31.67 12.26 0.08
C GLU A 290 -30.20 11.98 -0.23
N ALA A 291 -29.86 11.78 -1.49
CA ALA A 291 -28.49 11.56 -1.91
C ALA A 291 -28.21 12.21 -3.28
N GLU A 292 -26.99 12.68 -3.47
CA GLU A 292 -26.47 13.13 -4.75
C GLU A 292 -25.00 12.74 -4.85
N VAL A 293 -24.64 11.97 -5.88
CA VAL A 293 -23.28 11.56 -6.20
C VAL A 293 -22.96 11.97 -7.62
N ARG A 294 -21.91 12.78 -7.83
CA ARG A 294 -21.47 13.24 -9.14
C ARG A 294 -20.09 12.69 -9.43
N ILE A 295 -20.02 11.80 -10.37
CA ILE A 295 -18.78 11.15 -10.80
C ILE A 295 -18.39 11.68 -12.18
N HIS A 296 -17.11 11.91 -12.36
CA HIS A 296 -16.49 12.15 -13.65
C HIS A 296 -15.67 10.94 -14.06
N TYR A 297 -15.85 10.50 -15.31
CA TYR A 297 -14.99 9.50 -15.94
C TYR A 297 -14.15 10.20 -16.99
N ASP A 298 -12.85 9.96 -16.98
CA ASP A 298 -11.97 10.33 -18.08
C ASP A 298 -11.92 9.15 -19.06
N GLU A 299 -12.40 9.39 -20.28
CA GLU A 299 -12.47 8.41 -21.37
C GLU A 299 -11.40 8.68 -22.44
N GLU A 300 -10.67 9.82 -22.32
CA GLU A 300 -9.68 10.26 -23.31
C GLU A 300 -8.31 9.64 -23.02
N ASP A 301 -7.91 9.62 -21.75
CA ASP A 301 -6.63 9.06 -21.33
C ASP A 301 -6.83 7.78 -20.50
N LEU A 302 -6.42 6.65 -21.08
CA LEU A 302 -6.50 5.33 -20.45
C LEU A 302 -5.16 4.86 -19.88
N GLN A 303 -4.11 5.71 -19.99
CA GLN A 303 -2.79 5.42 -19.44
C GLN A 303 -2.71 5.93 -18.02
N ASP A 304 -1.79 5.33 -17.26
CA ASP A 304 -1.31 5.91 -16.01
C ASP A 304 0.21 6.09 -16.09
N TYR A 305 0.83 6.68 -15.07
CA TYR A 305 2.16 7.23 -15.20
C TYR A 305 3.03 6.93 -13.98
N ASN A 306 4.30 6.65 -14.23
CA ASN A 306 5.38 6.71 -13.23
C ASN A 306 6.18 8.00 -13.44
N LEU A 307 6.82 8.51 -12.39
CA LEU A 307 7.76 9.62 -12.49
C LEU A 307 9.15 9.16 -12.07
N VAL A 308 10.14 9.38 -12.93
CA VAL A 308 11.53 8.95 -12.75
C VAL A 308 12.45 10.15 -12.68
N ALA A 309 13.35 10.19 -11.69
CA ALA A 309 14.39 11.22 -11.57
C ALA A 309 15.73 10.57 -11.15
N GLU A 310 16.86 11.14 -11.57
CA GLU A 310 18.18 10.53 -11.35
C GLU A 310 19.22 11.51 -10.81
N ILE A 311 20.12 10.97 -9.97
CA ILE A 311 21.46 11.50 -9.73
C ILE A 311 22.42 10.63 -10.52
N PRO A 312 23.04 11.13 -11.61
CA PRO A 312 23.94 10.34 -12.42
C PRO A 312 25.13 9.81 -11.64
N GLY A 313 25.48 8.56 -11.88
CA GLY A 313 26.68 7.94 -11.32
C GLY A 313 27.96 8.42 -12.01
N THR A 314 29.10 8.04 -11.44
CA THR A 314 30.41 8.36 -11.97
C THR A 314 31.04 7.17 -12.73
N ASP A 315 31.87 6.38 -12.08
CA ASP A 315 32.60 5.26 -12.71
C ASP A 315 31.75 3.99 -12.92
N LEU A 316 30.68 3.84 -12.19
CA LEU A 316 29.68 2.76 -12.31
C LEU A 316 28.30 3.27 -12.76
N ALA A 317 28.25 4.34 -13.54
CA ALA A 317 27.00 5.02 -13.93
C ALA A 317 25.98 4.11 -14.64
N HIS A 318 26.40 2.99 -15.23
CA HIS A 318 25.50 2.01 -15.86
C HIS A 318 24.78 1.10 -14.85
N GLU A 319 25.25 1.07 -13.60
CA GLU A 319 24.59 0.35 -12.52
C GLU A 319 23.69 1.30 -11.73
N THR A 320 22.56 0.79 -11.23
CA THR A 320 21.51 1.62 -10.62
C THR A 320 21.18 1.16 -9.20
N VAL A 321 21.05 2.11 -8.29
CA VAL A 321 20.39 1.99 -7.01
C VAL A 321 19.06 2.70 -7.12
N MET A 322 17.96 2.03 -6.81
CA MET A 322 16.63 2.63 -6.90
C MET A 322 16.04 2.88 -5.52
N ILE A 323 15.31 3.99 -5.41
CA ILE A 323 14.45 4.33 -4.28
C ILE A 323 13.07 4.67 -4.82
N GLY A 324 12.01 4.38 -4.09
CA GLY A 324 10.68 4.71 -4.58
C GLY A 324 9.59 4.52 -3.53
N GLY A 325 8.41 4.95 -3.90
CA GLY A 325 7.16 4.76 -3.21
C GLY A 325 6.02 5.05 -4.16
N HIS A 326 4.83 4.54 -3.88
CA HIS A 326 3.72 4.86 -4.75
C HIS A 326 3.25 6.31 -4.58
N PHE A 327 2.69 6.83 -5.64
CA PHE A 327 2.29 8.23 -5.76
C PHE A 327 0.78 8.39 -5.75
N ASP A 328 0.07 7.37 -6.18
CA ASP A 328 -1.38 7.31 -6.11
C ASP A 328 -1.86 7.12 -4.65
N ALA A 329 -3.15 7.20 -4.48
CA ALA A 329 -3.82 7.06 -3.19
C ALA A 329 -5.28 6.66 -3.41
N GLU A 330 -5.90 6.08 -2.40
CA GLU A 330 -7.34 5.78 -2.38
C GLU A 330 -8.22 7.05 -2.33
N SER A 331 -9.47 6.89 -2.70
CA SER A 331 -10.37 8.00 -3.06
C SER A 331 -11.05 8.71 -1.89
N ALA A 332 -10.97 8.18 -0.67
CA ALA A 332 -11.79 8.69 0.46
C ALA A 332 -11.14 9.83 1.24
N GLY A 333 -9.83 9.79 1.42
CA GLY A 333 -9.03 10.83 2.09
C GLY A 333 -8.27 11.71 1.11
N THR A 334 -7.18 12.27 1.57
CA THR A 334 -6.24 13.03 0.72
C THR A 334 -4.97 12.24 0.39
N GLY A 335 -4.87 10.99 0.89
CA GLY A 335 -3.72 10.12 0.67
C GLY A 335 -2.44 10.66 1.31
N ALA A 336 -2.53 11.24 2.51
CA ALA A 336 -1.38 11.83 3.19
C ALA A 336 -0.45 10.77 3.77
N THR A 337 -1.02 9.79 4.49
CA THR A 337 -0.27 8.69 5.10
C THR A 337 -0.01 7.57 4.11
N ASP A 338 -0.90 7.43 3.12
CA ASP A 338 -0.92 6.42 2.07
C ASP A 338 -1.12 7.07 0.68
N ASN A 339 -0.07 7.50 -0.07
CA ASN A 339 1.33 7.47 0.33
C ASN A 339 2.04 8.78 -0.05
N ALA A 340 1.41 9.97 0.19
CA ALA A 340 2.11 11.25 -0.02
C ALA A 340 3.35 11.35 0.88
N SER A 341 3.30 10.76 2.08
CA SER A 341 4.43 10.71 3.01
C SER A 341 5.63 9.96 2.43
N GLY A 342 5.43 8.76 1.89
CA GLY A 342 6.50 7.97 1.25
C GLY A 342 7.05 8.65 -0.01
N SER A 343 6.15 9.17 -0.86
CA SER A 343 6.55 9.96 -2.04
C SER A 343 7.36 11.20 -1.66
N ALA A 344 6.94 11.94 -0.62
CA ALA A 344 7.68 13.10 -0.13
C ALA A 344 9.05 12.72 0.46
N VAL A 345 9.15 11.58 1.16
CA VAL A 345 10.43 11.05 1.66
C VAL A 345 11.38 10.72 0.51
N VAL A 346 10.88 10.14 -0.60
CA VAL A 346 11.68 9.86 -1.80
C VAL A 346 12.18 11.16 -2.44
N MET A 347 11.29 12.14 -2.64
CA MET A 347 11.65 13.44 -3.23
C MET A 347 12.66 14.19 -2.34
N GLU A 348 12.44 14.21 -1.03
CA GLU A 348 13.36 14.82 -0.05
C GLU A 348 14.71 14.12 0.00
N THR A 349 14.75 12.80 -0.11
CA THR A 349 15.98 12.02 -0.22
C THR A 349 16.86 12.48 -1.37
N MET A 350 16.25 12.65 -2.55
CA MET A 350 16.96 13.15 -3.73
C MET A 350 17.46 14.59 -3.51
N ARG A 351 16.58 15.46 -3.00
CA ARG A 351 16.95 16.85 -2.68
C ARG A 351 18.13 16.94 -1.71
N VAL A 352 18.10 16.15 -0.63
CA VAL A 352 19.19 16.10 0.37
C VAL A 352 20.50 15.68 -0.27
N LEU A 353 20.51 14.58 -1.03
CA LEU A 353 21.71 14.08 -1.69
C LEU A 353 22.27 15.12 -2.70
N HIS A 354 21.40 15.78 -3.46
CA HIS A 354 21.81 16.85 -4.37
C HIS A 354 22.40 18.05 -3.62
N SER A 355 21.71 18.53 -2.58
CA SER A 355 22.13 19.71 -1.79
C SER A 355 23.48 19.52 -1.12
N ILE A 356 23.81 18.32 -0.67
CA ILE A 356 25.14 18.02 -0.11
C ILE A 356 26.20 17.78 -1.20
N GLY A 357 25.84 17.83 -2.48
CA GLY A 357 26.76 17.59 -3.61
C GLY A 357 27.28 16.16 -3.65
N ALA A 358 26.43 15.18 -3.37
CA ALA A 358 26.79 13.77 -3.44
C ALA A 358 27.24 13.36 -4.85
N GLN A 359 28.35 12.61 -4.94
CA GLN A 359 28.91 12.10 -6.19
C GLN A 359 28.90 10.56 -6.13
N PRO A 360 27.74 9.93 -6.36
CA PRO A 360 27.64 8.48 -6.28
C PRO A 360 28.42 7.79 -7.41
N ARG A 361 28.92 6.58 -7.18
CA ARG A 361 29.53 5.77 -8.23
C ARG A 361 28.48 5.19 -9.17
N ARG A 362 27.36 4.66 -8.59
CA ARG A 362 26.18 4.18 -9.33
C ARG A 362 25.13 5.27 -9.44
N THR A 363 24.39 5.27 -10.52
CA THR A 363 23.22 6.14 -10.65
C THR A 363 22.21 5.85 -9.54
N ILE A 364 21.77 6.89 -8.82
CA ILE A 364 20.66 6.80 -7.88
C ILE A 364 19.40 7.25 -8.61
N ARG A 365 18.42 6.37 -8.73
CA ARG A 365 17.14 6.60 -9.43
C ARG A 365 16.01 6.59 -8.43
N ALA A 366 15.28 7.70 -8.36
CA ALA A 366 14.01 7.80 -7.66
C ALA A 366 12.86 7.49 -8.61
N VAL A 367 11.87 6.74 -8.15
CA VAL A 367 10.63 6.51 -8.90
C VAL A 367 9.43 6.70 -7.99
N LEU A 368 8.47 7.48 -8.47
CA LEU A 368 7.13 7.59 -7.90
C LEU A 368 6.20 6.75 -8.75
N TRP A 369 5.62 5.69 -8.15
CA TRP A 369 4.84 4.69 -8.86
C TRP A 369 3.38 5.08 -8.97
N GLY A 370 2.77 4.86 -10.13
CA GLY A 370 1.34 4.98 -10.33
C GLY A 370 0.61 3.65 -10.16
N SER A 371 -0.66 3.73 -9.82
CA SER A 371 -1.57 2.58 -9.72
C SER A 371 -1.04 1.44 -8.85
N GLU A 372 -0.42 1.77 -7.72
CA GLU A 372 -0.07 0.77 -6.71
C GLU A 372 -1.35 0.19 -6.11
N GLU A 373 -2.29 1.07 -5.72
CA GLU A 373 -3.59 0.73 -5.14
C GLU A 373 -4.47 -0.13 -6.07
N ALA A 374 -4.24 -0.02 -7.37
CA ALA A 374 -4.87 -0.88 -8.38
C ALA A 374 -4.12 -2.21 -8.63
N GLY A 375 -3.12 -2.54 -7.80
CA GLY A 375 -2.38 -3.79 -7.82
C GLY A 375 -0.96 -3.68 -8.35
N HIS A 376 -0.20 -2.66 -7.93
CA HIS A 376 1.21 -2.42 -8.26
C HIS A 376 1.46 -2.29 -9.78
N LEU A 377 0.52 -1.69 -10.53
CA LEU A 377 0.57 -1.73 -11.99
C LEU A 377 1.79 -0.95 -12.53
N GLY A 378 2.13 0.20 -11.93
CA GLY A 378 3.26 1.02 -12.35
C GLY A 378 4.60 0.31 -12.16
N SER A 379 4.87 -0.22 -10.98
CA SER A 379 6.12 -0.95 -10.71
C SER A 379 6.24 -2.24 -11.52
N ARG A 380 5.13 -2.98 -11.72
CA ARG A 380 5.11 -4.17 -12.59
C ARG A 380 5.41 -3.83 -14.04
N SER A 381 4.78 -2.78 -14.56
CA SER A 381 5.02 -2.32 -15.92
C SER A 381 6.47 -1.87 -16.09
N TYR A 382 7.00 -1.14 -15.12
CA TYR A 382 8.41 -0.73 -15.12
C TYR A 382 9.36 -1.93 -15.15
N ILE A 383 9.12 -2.93 -14.30
CA ILE A 383 9.89 -4.18 -14.31
C ILE A 383 9.83 -4.85 -15.68
N ASN A 384 8.62 -4.94 -16.26
CA ASN A 384 8.41 -5.59 -17.56
C ASN A 384 9.10 -4.85 -18.72
N ASN A 385 9.23 -3.55 -18.63
CA ASN A 385 9.84 -2.73 -19.67
C ASN A 385 11.36 -2.63 -19.55
N HIS A 386 11.91 -2.70 -18.33
CA HIS A 386 13.32 -2.39 -18.08
C HIS A 386 14.15 -3.58 -17.60
N PHE A 387 13.58 -4.50 -16.80
CA PHE A 387 14.41 -5.48 -16.10
C PHE A 387 14.12 -6.94 -16.45
N ALA A 388 12.86 -7.34 -16.53
CA ALA A 388 12.52 -8.73 -16.77
C ALA A 388 11.08 -8.87 -17.25
N ASN A 389 10.82 -9.82 -18.12
CA ASN A 389 9.45 -10.19 -18.44
C ASN A 389 8.72 -10.65 -17.18
N TRP A 390 7.65 -9.96 -16.82
CA TRP A 390 6.91 -10.18 -15.58
C TRP A 390 6.35 -11.60 -15.44
N GLU A 391 5.84 -12.17 -16.53
CA GLU A 391 5.18 -13.48 -16.52
C GLU A 391 6.18 -14.64 -16.51
N THR A 392 7.23 -14.55 -17.32
CA THR A 392 8.22 -15.61 -17.49
C THR A 392 9.43 -15.44 -16.60
N GLY A 393 9.74 -14.17 -16.22
CA GLY A 393 10.92 -13.71 -15.51
C GLY A 393 12.20 -13.82 -16.30
N GLU A 394 12.08 -13.90 -17.58
CA GLU A 394 13.23 -13.82 -18.47
C GLU A 394 13.88 -12.43 -18.33
N PRO A 395 15.19 -12.34 -18.01
CA PRO A 395 15.85 -11.07 -17.80
C PRO A 395 15.99 -10.27 -19.10
N LEU A 396 15.82 -8.96 -18.99
CA LEU A 396 16.15 -7.97 -20.02
C LEU A 396 17.60 -7.48 -19.82
N PRO A 397 18.20 -6.74 -20.78
CA PRO A 397 19.59 -6.31 -20.71
C PRO A 397 19.98 -5.56 -19.43
N ASP A 398 19.08 -4.77 -18.86
CA ASP A 398 19.33 -3.98 -17.64
C ASP A 398 19.10 -4.74 -16.34
N TYR A 399 18.67 -6.01 -16.40
CA TYR A 399 18.41 -6.82 -15.21
C TYR A 399 19.61 -6.87 -14.26
N ASP A 400 20.80 -7.08 -14.82
CA ASP A 400 22.02 -7.17 -14.02
C ASP A 400 22.56 -5.82 -13.59
N ASN A 401 22.11 -4.71 -14.17
CA ASN A 401 22.53 -3.36 -13.81
C ASN A 401 21.89 -2.87 -12.50
N LEU A 402 20.73 -3.39 -12.11
CA LEU A 402 20.13 -3.02 -10.83
C LEU A 402 20.95 -3.58 -9.66
N SER A 403 21.35 -2.72 -8.73
CA SER A 403 21.97 -3.11 -7.47
C SER A 403 20.92 -3.46 -6.42
N VAL A 404 19.99 -2.54 -6.16
CA VAL A 404 18.98 -2.66 -5.12
C VAL A 404 17.85 -1.67 -5.36
N TYR A 405 16.65 -2.01 -4.84
CA TYR A 405 15.52 -1.11 -4.71
C TYR A 405 15.10 -0.99 -3.23
N PHE A 406 14.94 0.24 -2.73
CA PHE A 406 14.39 0.54 -1.41
C PHE A 406 13.03 1.22 -1.56
N ASN A 407 12.01 0.63 -0.94
CA ASN A 407 10.62 1.09 -1.00
C ASN A 407 10.23 1.84 0.27
N THR A 408 9.47 2.92 0.11
CA THR A 408 8.81 3.65 1.18
C THR A 408 7.31 3.63 0.98
N ASP A 409 6.62 3.10 1.97
CA ASP A 409 5.18 2.97 1.99
C ASP A 409 4.77 2.87 3.47
N TRP A 410 3.83 3.67 3.97
CA TRP A 410 3.51 4.08 5.32
C TRP A 410 4.19 5.39 5.73
N TYR A 411 3.84 5.94 6.92
CA TYR A 411 4.24 7.28 7.32
C TYR A 411 4.95 7.37 8.68
N GLY A 412 4.99 6.28 9.45
CA GLY A 412 5.66 6.28 10.74
C GLY A 412 7.20 6.24 10.63
N ARG A 413 7.86 6.39 11.74
CA ARG A 413 9.32 6.33 11.85
C ARG A 413 9.85 4.97 11.44
N PHE A 414 10.96 4.93 10.71
CA PHE A 414 11.69 3.70 10.40
C PHE A 414 12.26 3.05 11.66
N ARG A 415 11.90 1.80 11.91
CA ARG A 415 12.30 1.02 13.09
C ARG A 415 13.21 -0.16 12.74
N GLY A 416 13.12 -0.64 11.52
CA GLY A 416 13.89 -1.75 10.99
C GLY A 416 13.82 -1.82 9.48
N ILE A 417 14.43 -2.86 8.93
CA ILE A 417 14.33 -3.17 7.50
C ILE A 417 14.05 -4.66 7.32
N PHE A 418 13.10 -4.99 6.45
CA PHE A 418 12.77 -6.36 6.09
C PHE A 418 13.86 -6.94 5.18
N LEU A 419 14.31 -8.17 5.50
CA LEU A 419 15.39 -8.83 4.75
C LEU A 419 14.92 -9.50 3.47
N GLU A 420 13.63 -9.65 3.28
CA GLU A 420 12.98 -10.25 2.10
C GLU A 420 13.60 -11.60 1.68
N GLY A 421 13.94 -12.41 2.68
CA GLY A 421 14.57 -13.71 2.50
C GLY A 421 16.03 -13.65 2.04
N ASN A 422 16.68 -12.50 2.14
CA ASN A 422 18.07 -12.31 1.78
C ASN A 422 18.99 -12.13 3.01
N PRO A 423 19.50 -13.19 3.62
CA PRO A 423 20.39 -13.09 4.79
C PRO A 423 21.77 -12.52 4.46
N LEU A 424 22.15 -12.44 3.19
CA LEU A 424 23.47 -11.95 2.78
C LEU A 424 23.63 -10.44 3.02
N VAL A 425 22.51 -9.70 3.15
CA VAL A 425 22.52 -8.26 3.45
C VAL A 425 22.66 -7.94 4.94
N VAL A 426 22.54 -8.93 5.82
CA VAL A 426 22.63 -8.74 7.28
C VAL A 426 23.92 -8.00 7.70
N PRO A 427 25.12 -8.40 7.30
CA PRO A 427 26.35 -7.68 7.70
C PRO A 427 26.37 -6.24 7.14
N ILE A 428 25.80 -6.01 5.97
CA ILE A 428 25.75 -4.71 5.30
C ILE A 428 24.80 -3.78 6.07
N PHE A 429 23.54 -4.16 6.20
CA PHE A 429 22.52 -3.32 6.81
C PHE A 429 22.78 -3.11 8.31
N THR A 430 23.38 -4.09 9.00
CA THR A 430 23.80 -3.91 10.40
C THR A 430 24.73 -2.71 10.57
N GLU A 431 25.71 -2.54 9.68
CA GLU A 431 26.62 -1.40 9.78
C GLU A 431 25.94 -0.09 9.38
N TRP A 432 25.14 -0.08 8.31
CA TRP A 432 24.45 1.12 7.83
C TRP A 432 23.39 1.65 8.81
N MET A 433 22.80 0.79 9.63
CA MET A 433 21.82 1.18 10.65
C MET A 433 22.43 1.86 11.87
N LYS A 434 23.69 1.53 12.24
CA LYS A 434 24.32 2.02 13.48
C LYS A 434 24.24 3.53 13.68
N PRO A 435 24.50 4.37 12.66
CA PRO A 435 24.42 5.82 12.80
C PRO A 435 23.03 6.35 13.09
N PHE A 436 21.98 5.54 12.89
CA PHE A 436 20.57 5.91 13.04
C PHE A 436 19.85 5.20 14.20
N ASN A 437 20.61 4.46 15.03
CA ASN A 437 20.03 3.82 16.23
C ASN A 437 19.35 4.84 17.16
N ASN A 438 19.88 6.05 17.25
CA ASN A 438 19.30 7.14 18.01
C ASN A 438 17.99 7.67 17.41
N LEU A 439 17.73 7.43 16.13
CA LEU A 439 16.46 7.72 15.48
C LEU A 439 15.48 6.55 15.54
N GLY A 440 15.86 5.41 16.15
CA GLY A 440 15.00 4.25 16.35
C GLY A 440 15.15 3.15 15.33
N LEU A 441 16.02 3.28 14.30
CA LEU A 441 16.31 2.23 13.32
C LEU A 441 17.28 1.21 13.94
N THR A 442 16.75 0.10 14.44
CA THR A 442 17.52 -0.82 15.27
C THR A 442 17.37 -2.30 14.93
N HIS A 443 16.39 -2.68 14.07
CA HIS A 443 16.02 -4.06 13.85
C HIS A 443 16.15 -4.52 12.40
N LEU A 444 16.70 -5.72 12.21
CA LEU A 444 16.62 -6.47 10.97
C LEU A 444 15.48 -7.46 11.08
N ILE A 445 14.56 -7.42 10.13
CA ILE A 445 13.32 -8.20 10.19
C ILE A 445 13.39 -9.31 9.14
N PRO A 446 13.44 -10.58 9.55
CA PRO A 446 13.72 -11.69 8.66
C PRO A 446 12.51 -12.19 7.85
N VAL A 447 11.34 -11.65 8.06
CA VAL A 447 10.14 -12.00 7.29
C VAL A 447 10.10 -11.30 5.95
N ASN A 448 9.40 -11.91 5.00
CA ASN A 448 9.05 -11.28 3.74
C ASN A 448 7.78 -10.47 3.92
N THR A 449 7.77 -9.25 3.43
CA THR A 449 6.56 -8.43 3.33
C THR A 449 5.82 -8.69 2.03
N ARG A 450 4.59 -8.19 1.94
CA ARG A 450 3.77 -8.19 0.73
C ARG A 450 2.89 -6.96 0.73
N GLY A 451 2.37 -6.63 -0.47
CA GLY A 451 1.37 -5.59 -0.63
C GLY A 451 1.98 -4.21 -0.81
N THR A 452 3.09 -4.12 -1.58
CA THR A 452 3.68 -2.85 -2.02
C THR A 452 4.65 -3.08 -3.18
N ASP A 453 5.14 -2.02 -3.81
CA ASP A 453 5.97 -2.05 -5.03
C ASP A 453 7.26 -2.86 -4.94
N SER A 454 7.85 -3.04 -3.75
CA SER A 454 9.01 -3.93 -3.58
C SER A 454 8.72 -5.38 -3.99
N ASP A 455 7.45 -5.81 -3.93
CA ASP A 455 7.02 -7.12 -4.39
C ASP A 455 7.27 -7.33 -5.88
N SER A 456 7.13 -6.27 -6.67
CA SER A 456 7.37 -6.31 -8.11
C SER A 456 8.81 -6.67 -8.42
N PHE A 457 9.78 -6.11 -7.70
CA PHE A 457 11.20 -6.44 -7.82
C PHE A 457 11.48 -7.86 -7.30
N ASN A 458 10.98 -8.17 -6.13
CA ASN A 458 11.16 -9.48 -5.49
C ASN A 458 10.59 -10.62 -6.34
N ALA A 459 9.50 -10.41 -7.06
CA ALA A 459 8.86 -11.40 -7.91
C ALA A 459 9.76 -11.90 -9.04
N VAL A 460 10.60 -11.03 -9.59
CA VAL A 460 11.52 -11.38 -10.66
C VAL A 460 12.94 -11.69 -10.17
N GLY A 461 13.17 -11.70 -8.84
CA GLY A 461 14.47 -12.04 -8.23
C GLY A 461 15.42 -10.85 -8.07
N LEU A 462 14.95 -9.65 -8.30
CA LEU A 462 15.69 -8.42 -8.00
C LEU A 462 15.58 -8.09 -6.50
N PRO A 463 16.63 -7.51 -5.87
CA PRO A 463 16.61 -7.20 -4.44
C PRO A 463 15.80 -5.93 -4.17
N GLY A 464 14.55 -6.12 -3.73
CA GLY A 464 13.66 -5.05 -3.25
C GLY A 464 13.49 -5.14 -1.73
N PHE A 465 13.66 -4.04 -1.03
CA PHE A 465 13.54 -3.98 0.43
C PHE A 465 12.56 -2.89 0.86
N LYS A 466 11.87 -3.14 1.98
CA LYS A 466 10.97 -2.20 2.63
C LYS A 466 11.41 -1.97 4.07
N PHE A 467 11.23 -0.76 4.57
CA PHE A 467 11.48 -0.45 5.99
C PHE A 467 10.25 -0.83 6.84
N LEU A 468 10.48 -1.39 8.02
CA LEU A 468 9.47 -1.48 9.06
C LEU A 468 9.28 -0.08 9.66
N GLN A 469 8.05 0.41 9.70
CA GLN A 469 7.68 1.71 10.25
C GLN A 469 6.77 1.54 11.46
N ASP A 470 6.76 2.53 12.37
CA ASP A 470 5.74 2.58 13.43
C ASP A 470 4.35 2.65 12.79
N ASP A 471 3.39 1.85 13.27
CA ASP A 471 2.05 1.82 12.71
C ASP A 471 1.28 3.13 12.97
N LEU A 472 1.55 3.80 14.07
CA LEU A 472 0.78 4.97 14.52
C LEU A 472 -0.74 4.66 14.46
N GLU A 473 -1.48 5.40 13.65
CA GLU A 473 -2.92 5.18 13.45
C GLU A 473 -3.24 4.53 12.09
N TYR A 474 -2.24 4.00 11.37
CA TYR A 474 -2.42 3.55 9.99
C TYR A 474 -3.54 2.51 9.86
N PHE A 475 -3.40 1.38 10.50
CA PHE A 475 -4.35 0.28 10.40
C PHE A 475 -5.62 0.41 11.24
N THR A 476 -5.75 1.51 12.01
CA THR A 476 -6.91 1.75 12.86
C THR A 476 -7.78 2.90 12.38
N THR A 477 -7.19 3.85 11.67
CA THR A 477 -7.83 5.12 11.37
C THR A 477 -7.58 5.61 9.94
N THR A 478 -6.32 5.59 9.43
CA THR A 478 -6.01 6.34 8.20
C THR A 478 -6.04 5.48 6.93
N TRP A 479 -5.61 4.24 6.96
CA TRP A 479 -5.47 3.39 5.78
C TRP A 479 -6.74 3.32 4.93
N HIS A 480 -6.68 3.85 3.70
CA HIS A 480 -7.77 3.90 2.73
C HIS A 480 -9.03 4.61 3.23
N SER A 481 -8.89 5.58 4.13
CA SER A 481 -10.04 6.20 4.78
C SER A 481 -10.11 7.71 4.61
N ASN A 482 -11.26 8.27 4.95
CA ASN A 482 -11.49 9.72 4.99
C ASN A 482 -10.66 10.47 6.04
N MET A 483 -9.93 9.73 6.89
CA MET A 483 -9.05 10.30 7.91
C MET A 483 -7.57 10.23 7.49
N ASP A 484 -7.28 9.81 6.27
CA ASP A 484 -5.97 9.90 5.66
C ASP A 484 -5.70 11.31 5.17
N VAL A 485 -5.29 12.18 6.10
CA VAL A 485 -5.12 13.61 5.92
C VAL A 485 -3.80 14.12 6.50
N TYR A 486 -3.36 15.28 6.04
CA TYR A 486 -2.08 15.90 6.41
C TYR A 486 -1.82 15.98 7.91
N ASP A 487 -2.84 16.28 8.72
CA ASP A 487 -2.74 16.42 10.18
C ASP A 487 -2.33 15.14 10.92
N ARG A 488 -2.26 14.01 10.22
CA ARG A 488 -1.77 12.72 10.76
C ARG A 488 -0.27 12.53 10.60
N LEU A 489 0.38 13.34 9.77
CA LEU A 489 1.81 13.24 9.52
C LEU A 489 2.64 13.75 10.69
N VAL A 490 3.79 13.12 10.89
CA VAL A 490 4.75 13.48 11.95
C VAL A 490 6.05 13.96 11.30
N ALA A 491 6.29 15.26 11.34
CA ALA A 491 7.40 15.89 10.63
C ALA A 491 8.77 15.27 10.95
N GLU A 492 9.05 15.04 12.24
CA GLU A 492 10.34 14.47 12.67
C GLU A 492 10.56 13.05 12.17
N ASP A 493 9.47 12.27 12.02
CA ASP A 493 9.55 10.91 11.47
C ASP A 493 9.92 10.96 9.99
N LEU A 494 9.24 11.80 9.20
CA LEU A 494 9.51 11.93 7.76
C LEU A 494 10.91 12.49 7.48
N MET A 495 11.37 13.49 8.24
CA MET A 495 12.75 14.00 8.16
C MET A 495 13.77 12.90 8.45
N GLY A 496 13.53 12.11 9.51
CA GLY A 496 14.37 10.98 9.89
C GLY A 496 14.40 9.89 8.84
N ASN A 497 13.24 9.55 8.25
CA ASN A 497 13.10 8.57 7.19
C ASN A 497 13.87 9.00 5.92
N ALA A 498 13.77 10.28 5.54
CA ALA A 498 14.53 10.83 4.40
C ALA A 498 16.04 10.77 4.63
N ALA A 499 16.51 11.09 5.85
CA ALA A 499 17.93 10.97 6.18
C ALA A 499 18.44 9.53 6.13
N ILE A 500 17.65 8.58 6.62
CA ILE A 500 17.97 7.15 6.58
C ILE A 500 18.00 6.65 5.14
N LEU A 501 16.97 6.93 4.35
CA LEU A 501 16.87 6.49 2.96
C LEU A 501 18.01 7.10 2.12
N ALA A 502 18.36 8.37 2.32
CA ALA A 502 19.47 9.03 1.65
C ALA A 502 20.82 8.33 1.97
N SER A 503 21.02 7.97 3.24
CA SER A 503 22.23 7.24 3.64
C SER A 503 22.29 5.85 3.03
N PHE A 504 21.19 5.09 3.02
CA PHE A 504 21.13 3.75 2.44
C PHE A 504 21.36 3.79 0.92
N ALA A 505 20.71 4.72 0.21
CA ALA A 505 20.90 4.91 -1.22
C ALA A 505 22.34 5.30 -1.55
N TYR A 506 22.92 6.24 -0.82
CA TYR A 506 24.31 6.68 -1.00
C TYR A 506 25.29 5.52 -0.78
N HIS A 507 25.19 4.81 0.35
CA HIS A 507 26.10 3.71 0.64
C HIS A 507 25.97 2.57 -0.37
N ALA A 508 24.76 2.22 -0.79
CA ALA A 508 24.53 1.22 -1.84
C ALA A 508 25.16 1.64 -3.18
N ALA A 509 25.12 2.95 -3.49
CA ALA A 509 25.72 3.49 -4.71
C ALA A 509 27.25 3.57 -4.66
N MET A 510 27.84 3.68 -3.46
CA MET A 510 29.29 3.81 -3.25
C MET A 510 30.03 2.46 -3.11
N ARG A 511 29.31 1.35 -2.86
CA ARG A 511 29.93 0.03 -2.70
C ARG A 511 30.74 -0.39 -3.92
N ASP A 512 31.80 -1.19 -3.69
CA ASP A 512 32.54 -1.82 -4.79
C ASP A 512 31.66 -2.86 -5.51
N GLU A 513 30.96 -3.69 -4.75
CA GLU A 513 30.05 -4.72 -5.27
C GLU A 513 28.58 -4.29 -5.11
N LYS A 514 27.72 -4.74 -6.01
CA LYS A 514 26.27 -4.60 -5.84
C LYS A 514 25.78 -5.30 -4.58
N ILE A 515 24.58 -4.94 -4.14
CA ILE A 515 23.90 -5.67 -3.05
C ILE A 515 23.75 -7.12 -3.48
N PRO A 516 24.16 -8.09 -2.63
CA PRO A 516 24.11 -9.50 -2.98
C PRO A 516 22.68 -9.96 -3.21
N ARG A 517 22.50 -10.80 -4.23
CA ARG A 517 21.23 -11.44 -4.56
C ARG A 517 21.21 -12.86 -4.03
N VAL A 518 20.04 -13.32 -3.63
CA VAL A 518 19.78 -14.75 -3.36
C VAL A 518 19.12 -15.37 -4.58
N GLU A 519 19.54 -16.58 -4.94
CA GLU A 519 18.80 -17.35 -5.94
C GLU A 519 17.43 -17.72 -5.37
N LYS A 520 16.39 -17.11 -5.90
CA LYS A 520 15.01 -17.46 -5.54
C LYS A 520 14.63 -18.74 -6.29
N ARG A 521 14.47 -19.84 -5.58
CA ARG A 521 13.99 -21.10 -6.15
C ARG A 521 12.52 -20.98 -6.53
N LEU A 522 12.21 -21.40 -7.76
CA LEU A 522 10.84 -21.64 -8.18
C LEU A 522 10.27 -22.81 -7.38
N ILE A 523 9.28 -22.58 -6.54
CA ILE A 523 8.52 -23.64 -5.91
C ILE A 523 7.34 -23.96 -6.82
N ASN A 524 7.32 -25.18 -7.37
CA ASN A 524 6.28 -25.73 -8.24
C ASN A 524 6.01 -24.92 -9.53
N GLY A 525 7.05 -24.36 -10.16
CA GLY A 525 6.92 -23.65 -11.43
C GLY A 525 6.14 -22.32 -11.33
N ARG A 526 5.82 -21.87 -10.14
CA ARG A 526 5.26 -20.54 -9.85
C ARG A 526 6.22 -19.79 -8.95
N ARG A 527 6.58 -18.58 -9.38
CA ARG A 527 7.34 -17.65 -8.57
C ARG A 527 6.56 -17.26 -7.31
N TRP A 528 7.27 -16.86 -6.30
CA TRP A 528 6.87 -16.53 -4.94
C TRP A 528 5.78 -15.45 -4.80
N LEU A 529 4.72 -15.49 -5.56
CA LEU A 529 3.58 -14.58 -5.42
C LEU A 529 2.28 -15.39 -5.42
N LYS A 530 2.09 -16.18 -4.37
CA LYS A 530 0.75 -16.58 -3.94
C LYS A 530 0.70 -16.65 -2.42
#